data_8c66aa95aa0cbed4f90be981ca6ea647
#
_entry.id   8c66aa95aa0cbed4f90be981ca6ea647
#
_cell.length_a   1.000
_cell.length_b   1.000
_cell.length_c   1.000
_cell.angle_alpha   90.00
_cell.angle_beta   90.00
_cell.angle_gamma   90.00
#
_symmetry.space_group_name_H-M   'P 1'
#
loop_
_entity.id
_entity.type
_entity.pdbx_description
1 polymer ?
#
loop_
_entity_poly.entity_id
_entity_poly.type
_entity_poly.pdbx_seq_one_letter_code
_entity_poly.pdbx_strand_id
1 'polypeptide(L)'
;QEQVMQIAMIAASFSAAEADALRRSMAAWKRTGGVHKFEKRLIDGMVDNGYALPFAQAIFAQMLGFGEYGFPESHAYSFALLAYSSSWLKCHEPACFLAALLNSLPMGFYSASQLVQDARRHGVRVLPIDVNTSDWDCTLEGSPQRLQPPRPIPGVRPAAVPQPAVRRGLRLISGLHADAAKRLLQARAQ
;
A
#
# COMPACT_ATOMS: atom_id res chain seq x y z
N GLN A 1 -18.81 -3.51 -0.49
CA GLN A 1 -19.11 -4.92 -0.84
C GLN A 1 -19.65 -5.68 0.36
N GLU A 2 -19.08 -5.51 1.54
CA GLU A 2 -19.50 -6.16 2.78
C GLU A 2 -20.92 -5.74 3.19
N GLN A 3 -21.27 -4.48 3.02
CA GLN A 3 -22.63 -3.98 3.28
C GLN A 3 -23.67 -4.64 2.37
N VAL A 4 -23.34 -4.88 1.09
CA VAL A 4 -24.22 -5.59 0.16
C VAL A 4 -24.47 -7.02 0.63
N MET A 5 -23.43 -7.72 1.10
CA MET A 5 -23.58 -9.05 1.68
C MET A 5 -24.46 -9.02 2.93
N GLN A 6 -24.24 -8.05 3.82
CA GLN A 6 -25.06 -7.88 5.02
C GLN A 6 -26.52 -7.61 4.69
N ILE A 7 -26.81 -6.71 3.74
CA ILE A 7 -28.18 -6.43 3.29
C ILE A 7 -28.82 -7.69 2.73
N ALA A 8 -28.13 -8.44 1.88
CA ALA A 8 -28.66 -9.67 1.30
C ALA A 8 -28.97 -10.73 2.39
N MET A 9 -28.09 -10.89 3.38
CA MET A 9 -28.31 -11.85 4.48
C MET A 9 -29.43 -11.40 5.43
N ILE A 10 -29.43 -10.14 5.84
CA ILE A 10 -30.38 -9.63 6.85
C ILE A 10 -31.76 -9.39 6.24
N ALA A 11 -31.81 -8.70 5.09
CA ALA A 11 -33.08 -8.25 4.52
C ALA A 11 -33.73 -9.29 3.57
N ALA A 12 -32.95 -10.15 2.94
CA ALA A 12 -33.44 -11.13 1.97
C ALA A 12 -33.17 -12.59 2.34
N SER A 13 -32.67 -12.83 3.56
CA SER A 13 -32.42 -14.19 4.10
C SER A 13 -31.47 -15.01 3.21
N PHE A 14 -30.44 -14.37 2.66
CA PHE A 14 -29.40 -15.08 1.93
C PHE A 14 -28.51 -15.85 2.91
N SER A 15 -28.12 -17.05 2.53
CA SER A 15 -27.00 -17.73 3.19
C SER A 15 -25.67 -16.99 2.94
N ALA A 16 -24.68 -17.24 3.77
CA ALA A 16 -23.33 -16.67 3.56
C ALA A 16 -22.74 -17.02 2.17
N ALA A 17 -23.01 -18.23 1.69
CA ALA A 17 -22.57 -18.68 0.37
C ALA A 17 -23.27 -17.93 -0.77
N GLU A 18 -24.58 -17.69 -0.66
CA GLU A 18 -25.33 -16.89 -1.66
C GLU A 18 -24.89 -15.43 -1.65
N ALA A 19 -24.66 -14.84 -0.47
CA ALA A 19 -24.19 -13.47 -0.32
C ALA A 19 -22.77 -13.30 -0.93
N ASP A 20 -21.88 -14.27 -0.73
CA ASP A 20 -20.55 -14.25 -1.37
C ASP A 20 -20.63 -14.46 -2.91
N ALA A 21 -21.56 -15.29 -3.38
CA ALA A 21 -21.82 -15.45 -4.81
C ALA A 21 -22.34 -14.14 -5.44
N LEU A 22 -23.23 -13.43 -4.73
CA LEU A 22 -23.69 -12.08 -5.11
C LEU A 22 -22.53 -11.12 -5.19
N ARG A 23 -21.69 -11.03 -4.16
CA ARG A 23 -20.48 -10.19 -4.12
C ARG A 23 -19.55 -10.46 -5.31
N ARG A 24 -19.24 -11.72 -5.59
CA ARG A 24 -18.40 -12.11 -6.75
C ARG A 24 -19.02 -11.71 -8.07
N SER A 25 -20.36 -11.79 -8.19
CA SER A 25 -21.05 -11.39 -9.40
C SER A 25 -20.96 -9.89 -9.67
N MET A 26 -20.87 -9.07 -8.62
CA MET A 26 -20.68 -7.62 -8.73
C MET A 26 -19.32 -7.27 -9.33
N ALA A 27 -18.25 -7.97 -8.94
CA ALA A 27 -16.92 -7.76 -9.50
C ALA A 27 -16.82 -8.12 -11.01
N ALA A 28 -17.71 -8.97 -11.51
CA ALA A 28 -17.76 -9.40 -12.91
C ALA A 28 -18.87 -8.73 -13.73
N TRP A 29 -19.63 -7.80 -13.14
CA TRP A 29 -20.84 -7.21 -13.70
C TRP A 29 -20.71 -6.71 -15.16
N LYS A 30 -19.70 -5.90 -15.46
CA LYS A 30 -19.50 -5.35 -16.83
C LYS A 30 -19.25 -6.41 -17.89
N ARG A 31 -18.73 -7.58 -17.47
CA ARG A 31 -18.32 -8.65 -18.40
C ARG A 31 -19.38 -9.71 -18.59
N THR A 32 -20.25 -9.98 -17.61
CA THR A 32 -21.14 -11.14 -17.60
C THR A 32 -22.60 -10.85 -17.27
N GLY A 33 -22.97 -9.61 -16.91
CA GLY A 33 -24.34 -9.27 -16.48
C GLY A 33 -24.83 -10.03 -15.23
N GLY A 34 -23.89 -10.62 -14.47
CA GLY A 34 -24.18 -11.65 -13.48
C GLY A 34 -25.01 -11.25 -12.27
N VAL A 35 -25.17 -9.95 -11.98
CA VAL A 35 -25.95 -9.47 -10.80
C VAL A 35 -27.44 -9.64 -11.02
N HIS A 36 -27.95 -9.49 -12.25
CA HIS A 36 -29.38 -9.65 -12.56
C HIS A 36 -29.96 -11.01 -12.22
N LYS A 37 -29.15 -12.07 -12.20
CA LYS A 37 -29.60 -13.40 -11.77
C LYS A 37 -30.02 -13.46 -10.31
N PHE A 38 -29.56 -12.51 -9.47
CA PHE A 38 -29.89 -12.40 -8.06
C PHE A 38 -31.07 -11.44 -7.81
N GLU A 39 -31.51 -10.66 -8.82
CA GLU A 39 -32.55 -9.64 -8.71
C GLU A 39 -33.82 -10.23 -8.10
N LYS A 40 -34.39 -11.24 -8.76
CA LYS A 40 -35.63 -11.89 -8.30
C LYS A 40 -35.47 -12.44 -6.89
N ARG A 41 -34.39 -13.20 -6.63
CA ARG A 41 -34.14 -13.83 -5.33
C ARG A 41 -33.99 -12.81 -4.21
N LEU A 42 -33.35 -11.65 -4.48
CA LEU A 42 -33.17 -10.59 -3.50
C LEU A 42 -34.51 -9.87 -3.22
N ILE A 43 -35.22 -9.46 -4.27
CA ILE A 43 -36.48 -8.74 -4.14
C ILE A 43 -37.53 -9.63 -3.46
N ASP A 44 -37.71 -10.88 -3.90
CA ASP A 44 -38.66 -11.82 -3.30
C ASP A 44 -38.31 -12.05 -1.82
N GLY A 45 -37.04 -12.31 -1.49
CA GLY A 45 -36.63 -12.51 -0.09
C GLY A 45 -36.84 -11.29 0.79
N MET A 46 -36.66 -10.07 0.26
CA MET A 46 -36.97 -8.85 1.01
C MET A 46 -38.48 -8.69 1.22
N VAL A 47 -39.31 -8.98 0.22
CA VAL A 47 -40.77 -8.92 0.34
C VAL A 47 -41.28 -9.96 1.32
N ASP A 48 -40.78 -11.19 1.30
CA ASP A 48 -41.08 -12.24 2.24
C ASP A 48 -40.74 -11.87 3.69
N ASN A 49 -39.69 -11.06 3.88
CA ASN A 49 -39.32 -10.51 5.18
C ASN A 49 -40.05 -9.21 5.56
N GLY A 50 -41.12 -8.85 4.80
CA GLY A 50 -42.02 -7.74 5.15
C GLY A 50 -41.61 -6.36 4.61
N TYR A 51 -40.59 -6.28 3.74
CA TYR A 51 -40.24 -5.01 3.09
C TYR A 51 -41.18 -4.72 1.91
N ALA A 52 -41.54 -3.45 1.74
CA ALA A 52 -42.36 -3.03 0.60
C ALA A 52 -41.63 -3.26 -0.74
N LEU A 53 -42.35 -3.76 -1.75
CA LEU A 53 -41.79 -4.02 -3.06
C LEU A 53 -41.03 -2.81 -3.69
N PRO A 54 -41.55 -1.56 -3.65
CA PRO A 54 -40.83 -0.40 -4.16
C PRO A 54 -39.49 -0.16 -3.45
N PHE A 55 -39.44 -0.44 -2.14
CA PHE A 55 -38.20 -0.31 -1.36
C PHE A 55 -37.19 -1.40 -1.76
N ALA A 56 -37.61 -2.65 -1.91
CA ALA A 56 -36.73 -3.75 -2.34
C ALA A 56 -36.15 -3.47 -3.74
N GLN A 57 -36.97 -2.96 -4.65
CA GLN A 57 -36.52 -2.56 -6.00
C GLN A 57 -35.53 -1.40 -5.94
N ALA A 58 -35.74 -0.40 -5.10
CA ALA A 58 -34.82 0.73 -4.93
C ALA A 58 -33.48 0.27 -4.36
N ILE A 59 -33.46 -0.65 -3.40
CA ILE A 59 -32.24 -1.26 -2.85
C ILE A 59 -31.48 -2.01 -3.95
N PHE A 60 -32.16 -2.81 -4.76
CA PHE A 60 -31.51 -3.54 -5.86
C PHE A 60 -30.93 -2.56 -6.89
N ALA A 61 -31.64 -1.49 -7.26
CA ALA A 61 -31.14 -0.45 -8.15
C ALA A 61 -29.87 0.26 -7.62
N GLN A 62 -29.83 0.52 -6.30
CA GLN A 62 -28.63 1.04 -5.65
C GLN A 62 -27.47 0.05 -5.75
N MET A 63 -27.72 -1.24 -5.48
CA MET A 63 -26.70 -2.28 -5.61
C MET A 63 -26.12 -2.37 -7.03
N LEU A 64 -26.96 -2.17 -8.06
CA LEU A 64 -26.50 -2.09 -9.46
C LEU A 64 -25.54 -0.92 -9.67
N GLY A 65 -25.82 0.23 -9.09
CA GLY A 65 -24.93 1.41 -9.14
C GLY A 65 -23.57 1.16 -8.47
N PHE A 66 -23.53 0.35 -7.41
CA PHE A 66 -22.29 -0.09 -6.76
C PHE A 66 -21.51 -1.14 -7.57
N GLY A 67 -22.14 -1.85 -8.51
CA GLY A 67 -21.47 -2.85 -9.37
C GLY A 67 -20.39 -2.25 -10.26
N GLU A 68 -20.38 -0.93 -10.49
CA GLU A 68 -19.33 -0.28 -11.24
C GLU A 68 -18.07 -0.01 -10.42
N TYR A 69 -18.20 0.30 -9.13
CA TYR A 69 -17.08 0.50 -8.20
C TYR A 69 -17.55 0.33 -6.76
N GLY A 70 -17.67 -0.91 -6.31
CA GLY A 70 -17.91 -1.18 -4.89
C GLY A 70 -16.71 -0.69 -4.07
N PHE A 71 -16.96 0.13 -3.03
CA PHE A 71 -15.90 0.54 -2.10
C PHE A 71 -15.47 -0.70 -1.29
N PRO A 72 -14.23 -1.18 -1.45
CA PRO A 72 -13.74 -2.35 -0.72
C PRO A 72 -13.32 -1.90 0.69
N GLU A 73 -14.23 -1.96 1.64
CA GLU A 73 -14.02 -1.48 3.01
C GLU A 73 -12.82 -2.16 3.67
N SER A 74 -12.72 -3.48 3.59
CA SER A 74 -11.58 -4.24 4.14
C SER A 74 -10.25 -3.81 3.53
N HIS A 75 -10.23 -3.56 2.21
CA HIS A 75 -9.06 -3.06 1.51
C HIS A 75 -8.71 -1.64 1.96
N ALA A 76 -9.71 -0.74 2.03
CA ALA A 76 -9.50 0.62 2.49
C ALA A 76 -9.00 0.68 3.94
N TYR A 77 -9.55 -0.14 4.83
CA TYR A 77 -9.12 -0.24 6.22
C TYR A 77 -7.67 -0.72 6.32
N SER A 78 -7.32 -1.79 5.60
CA SER A 78 -5.95 -2.32 5.57
C SER A 78 -4.96 -1.29 5.03
N PHE A 79 -5.32 -0.60 3.95
CA PHE A 79 -4.47 0.46 3.39
C PHE A 79 -4.39 1.70 4.27
N ALA A 80 -5.43 2.04 5.02
CA ALA A 80 -5.35 3.13 6.00
C ALA A 80 -4.30 2.85 7.07
N LEU A 81 -4.23 1.62 7.57
CA LEU A 81 -3.20 1.20 8.53
C LEU A 81 -1.79 1.29 7.93
N LEU A 82 -1.60 0.77 6.71
CA LEU A 82 -0.31 0.84 6.00
C LEU A 82 0.09 2.28 5.71
N ALA A 83 -0.84 3.11 5.25
CA ALA A 83 -0.59 4.53 4.96
C ALA A 83 -0.19 5.30 6.22
N TYR A 84 -0.90 5.08 7.33
CA TYR A 84 -0.57 5.70 8.61
C TYR A 84 0.81 5.28 9.10
N SER A 85 1.10 3.98 9.15
CA SER A 85 2.38 3.44 9.61
C SER A 85 3.55 3.92 8.74
N SER A 86 3.38 3.91 7.41
CA SER A 86 4.38 4.41 6.47
C SER A 86 4.64 5.91 6.62
N SER A 87 3.58 6.70 6.81
CA SER A 87 3.68 8.14 7.03
C SER A 87 4.36 8.44 8.36
N TRP A 88 4.06 7.67 9.39
CA TRP A 88 4.70 7.80 10.70
C TRP A 88 6.20 7.50 10.60
N LEU A 89 6.58 6.38 9.99
CA LEU A 89 7.99 6.03 9.76
C LEU A 89 8.72 7.09 8.93
N LYS A 90 8.11 7.57 7.85
CA LYS A 90 8.69 8.65 7.04
C LYS A 90 8.89 9.93 7.84
N CYS A 91 8.00 10.26 8.76
CA CYS A 91 8.07 11.48 9.58
C CYS A 91 9.11 11.36 10.69
N HIS A 92 9.14 10.24 11.39
CA HIS A 92 9.93 10.09 12.63
C HIS A 92 11.26 9.38 12.40
N GLU A 93 11.31 8.43 11.47
CA GLU A 93 12.49 7.60 11.16
C GLU A 93 12.83 7.61 9.65
N PRO A 94 13.00 8.80 9.03
CA PRO A 94 13.16 8.90 7.57
C PRO A 94 14.42 8.21 7.04
N ALA A 95 15.48 8.06 7.84
CA ALA A 95 16.67 7.31 7.45
C ALA A 95 16.37 5.82 7.33
N CYS A 96 15.69 5.22 8.32
CA CYS A 96 15.26 3.83 8.29
C CYS A 96 14.28 3.60 7.14
N PHE A 97 13.32 4.52 6.96
CA PHE A 97 12.35 4.46 5.88
C PHE A 97 13.01 4.48 4.49
N LEU A 98 14.00 5.38 4.27
CA LEU A 98 14.76 5.42 3.04
C LEU A 98 15.52 4.11 2.79
N ALA A 99 16.25 3.60 3.78
CA ALA A 99 17.02 2.36 3.66
C ALA A 99 16.12 1.18 3.29
N ALA A 100 14.96 1.05 3.96
CA ALA A 100 13.96 0.02 3.67
C ALA A 100 13.42 0.11 2.23
N LEU A 101 13.07 1.32 1.77
CA LEU A 101 12.57 1.53 0.40
C LEU A 101 13.64 1.19 -0.65
N LEU A 102 14.88 1.63 -0.46
CA LEU A 102 15.98 1.32 -1.38
C LEU A 102 16.28 -0.18 -1.45
N ASN A 103 16.16 -0.88 -0.31
CA ASN A 103 16.34 -2.33 -0.24
C ASN A 103 15.15 -3.13 -0.81
N SER A 104 14.00 -2.48 -0.98
CA SER A 104 12.80 -3.08 -1.57
C SER A 104 12.65 -2.84 -3.08
N LEU A 105 13.60 -2.12 -3.70
CA LEU A 105 13.57 -1.89 -5.15
C LEU A 105 13.79 -3.21 -5.94
N PRO A 106 13.11 -3.39 -7.08
CA PRO A 106 12.28 -2.41 -7.80
C PRO A 106 10.84 -2.33 -7.28
N MET A 107 10.27 -1.11 -7.14
CA MET A 107 8.91 -0.88 -6.67
C MET A 107 7.94 -0.29 -7.73
N GLY A 108 8.43 0.07 -8.89
CA GLY A 108 7.61 0.53 -10.02
C GLY A 108 7.28 2.03 -10.08
N PHE A 109 7.13 2.73 -8.95
CA PHE A 109 6.70 4.14 -8.96
C PHE A 109 7.83 5.15 -8.80
N TYR A 110 8.86 4.83 -8.02
CA TYR A 110 9.93 5.76 -7.69
C TYR A 110 11.30 5.15 -7.97
N SER A 111 12.17 5.92 -8.61
CA SER A 111 13.57 5.55 -8.78
C SER A 111 14.36 5.76 -7.48
N ALA A 112 15.49 5.06 -7.34
CA ALA A 112 16.42 5.28 -6.22
C ALA A 112 16.84 6.76 -6.09
N SER A 113 17.02 7.45 -7.22
CA SER A 113 17.40 8.87 -7.25
C SER A 113 16.33 9.76 -6.64
N GLN A 114 15.05 9.53 -6.96
CA GLN A 114 13.94 10.32 -6.41
C GLN A 114 13.80 10.11 -4.90
N LEU A 115 13.91 8.87 -4.42
CA LEU A 115 13.87 8.55 -2.99
C LEU A 115 15.01 9.22 -2.22
N VAL A 116 16.23 9.17 -2.77
CA VAL A 116 17.40 9.82 -2.16
C VAL A 116 17.25 11.34 -2.12
N GLN A 117 16.73 11.96 -3.19
CA GLN A 117 16.49 13.40 -3.22
C GLN A 117 15.43 13.83 -2.20
N ASP A 118 14.34 13.08 -2.07
CA ASP A 118 13.30 13.35 -1.09
C ASP A 118 13.87 13.27 0.33
N ALA A 119 14.60 12.22 0.67
CA ALA A 119 15.19 12.05 1.99
C ALA A 119 16.20 13.16 2.34
N ARG A 120 17.03 13.60 1.37
CA ARG A 120 17.94 14.72 1.56
C ARG A 120 17.20 16.04 1.84
N ARG A 121 16.06 16.28 1.18
CA ARG A 121 15.19 17.44 1.45
C ARG A 121 14.65 17.43 2.88
N HIS A 122 14.48 16.24 3.46
CA HIS A 122 14.04 16.05 4.84
C HIS A 122 15.21 15.99 5.85
N GLY A 123 16.44 16.28 5.43
CA GLY A 123 17.60 16.35 6.31
C GLY A 123 18.28 15.00 6.60
N VAL A 124 18.02 13.98 5.80
CA VAL A 124 18.70 12.69 5.90
C VAL A 124 20.05 12.76 5.16
N ARG A 125 21.14 12.41 5.83
CA ARG A 125 22.44 12.25 5.23
C ARG A 125 22.51 10.95 4.44
N VAL A 126 22.79 11.04 3.13
CA VAL A 126 22.92 9.86 2.27
C VAL A 126 24.34 9.79 1.72
N LEU A 127 25.04 8.73 2.11
CA LEU A 127 26.42 8.44 1.73
C LEU A 127 26.46 7.71 0.38
N PRO A 128 27.51 7.96 -0.44
CA PRO A 128 27.69 7.29 -1.73
C PRO A 128 27.90 5.78 -1.55
N ILE A 129 27.76 5.03 -2.64
CA ILE A 129 28.24 3.66 -2.70
C ILE A 129 29.77 3.71 -2.65
N ASP A 130 30.34 2.84 -1.82
CA ASP A 130 31.80 2.73 -1.65
C ASP A 130 32.15 1.24 -1.51
N VAL A 131 33.03 0.75 -2.35
CA VAL A 131 33.44 -0.66 -2.39
C VAL A 131 34.12 -1.12 -1.11
N ASN A 132 34.71 -0.19 -0.35
CA ASN A 132 35.40 -0.49 0.89
C ASN A 132 34.45 -0.55 2.12
N THR A 133 33.29 0.08 2.04
CA THR A 133 32.41 0.24 3.21
C THR A 133 30.96 -0.19 2.96
N SER A 134 30.46 -0.14 1.72
CA SER A 134 29.08 -0.54 1.43
C SER A 134 28.89 -2.04 1.49
N ASP A 135 27.80 -2.48 2.11
CA ASP A 135 27.31 -3.84 2.02
C ASP A 135 26.42 -4.03 0.77
N TRP A 136 25.89 -5.22 0.59
CA TRP A 136 24.95 -5.48 -0.50
C TRP A 136 23.71 -4.59 -0.34
N ASP A 137 23.12 -4.57 0.84
CA ASP A 137 21.97 -3.72 1.17
C ASP A 137 22.40 -2.32 1.63
N CYS A 138 21.46 -1.38 1.56
CA CYS A 138 21.63 -0.08 2.18
C CYS A 138 21.59 -0.23 3.70
N THR A 139 22.52 0.41 4.40
CA THR A 139 22.71 0.31 5.84
C THR A 139 22.61 1.67 6.51
N LEU A 140 22.45 1.68 7.83
CA LEU A 140 22.51 2.89 8.65
C LEU A 140 23.88 3.00 9.28
N GLU A 141 24.50 4.18 9.18
CA GLU A 141 25.85 4.43 9.69
C GLU A 141 25.92 5.63 10.62
N GLY A 142 26.79 5.49 11.63
CA GLY A 142 27.13 6.56 12.57
C GLY A 142 26.05 6.86 13.61
N SER A 143 26.40 7.76 14.51
CA SER A 143 25.45 8.25 15.53
C SER A 143 24.41 9.15 14.89
N PRO A 144 23.16 9.13 15.40
CA PRO A 144 22.11 10.02 14.91
C PRO A 144 22.53 11.49 14.98
N GLN A 145 22.42 12.18 13.85
CA GLN A 145 22.76 13.59 13.73
C GLN A 145 21.55 14.39 13.22
N ARG A 146 21.34 15.57 13.80
CA ARG A 146 20.34 16.50 13.30
C ARG A 146 20.97 17.34 12.18
N LEU A 147 20.66 17.02 10.94
CA LEU A 147 21.07 17.80 9.81
C LEU A 147 19.96 18.77 9.39
N GLN A 148 20.33 20.01 9.17
CA GLN A 148 19.44 20.94 8.50
C GLN A 148 19.49 20.66 6.98
N PRO A 149 18.34 20.67 6.28
CA PRO A 149 18.36 20.58 4.83
C PRO A 149 19.13 21.76 4.25
N PRO A 150 19.83 21.58 3.14
CA PRO A 150 20.70 22.63 2.55
C PRO A 150 19.94 23.89 2.13
N ARG A 151 18.65 23.79 1.89
CA ARG A 151 17.72 24.92 1.71
C ARG A 151 16.36 24.56 2.31
N PRO A 152 15.75 25.45 3.11
CA PRO A 152 14.38 25.27 3.55
C PRO A 152 13.43 25.21 2.34
N ILE A 153 12.64 24.17 2.25
CA ILE A 153 11.59 24.06 1.22
C ILE A 153 10.26 24.34 1.91
N PRO A 154 9.46 25.31 1.41
CA PRO A 154 8.15 25.59 1.99
C PRO A 154 7.30 24.30 2.10
N GLY A 155 6.72 24.06 3.28
CA GLY A 155 5.89 22.89 3.54
C GLY A 155 6.64 21.59 3.86
N VAL A 156 7.98 21.54 3.72
CA VAL A 156 8.79 20.38 4.11
C VAL A 156 9.37 20.60 5.50
N ARG A 157 9.04 19.69 6.43
CA ARG A 157 9.61 19.69 7.78
C ARG A 157 10.81 18.74 7.83
N PRO A 158 11.94 19.16 8.40
CA PRO A 158 13.05 18.25 8.69
C PRO A 158 12.60 17.15 9.67
N ALA A 159 13.35 16.06 9.72
CA ALA A 159 13.13 15.00 10.70
C ALA A 159 13.05 15.58 12.13
N ALA A 160 12.08 15.14 12.89
CA ALA A 160 11.83 15.64 14.25
C ALA A 160 12.97 15.24 15.21
N VAL A 161 13.62 14.11 14.98
CA VAL A 161 14.70 13.54 15.77
C VAL A 161 15.97 13.41 14.95
N PRO A 162 17.17 13.41 15.60
CA PRO A 162 18.43 13.15 14.92
C PRO A 162 18.39 11.79 14.20
N GLN A 163 18.93 11.73 12.98
CA GLN A 163 18.92 10.54 12.14
C GLN A 163 20.33 10.03 11.89
N PRO A 164 20.55 8.71 11.81
CA PRO A 164 21.80 8.14 11.29
C PRO A 164 21.95 8.46 9.79
N ALA A 165 23.15 8.33 9.26
CA ALA A 165 23.35 8.41 7.82
C ALA A 165 22.91 7.11 7.15
N VAL A 166 22.43 7.21 5.91
CA VAL A 166 22.12 6.04 5.08
C VAL A 166 23.27 5.81 4.10
N ARG A 167 23.96 4.67 4.24
CA ARG A 167 24.93 4.19 3.25
C ARG A 167 24.19 3.47 2.13
N ARG A 168 24.41 3.86 0.89
CA ARG A 168 23.84 3.16 -0.26
C ARG A 168 24.54 1.82 -0.47
N GLY A 169 23.76 0.77 -0.67
CA GLY A 169 24.23 -0.60 -0.88
C GLY A 169 24.69 -0.86 -2.31
N LEU A 170 25.53 -1.88 -2.48
CA LEU A 170 26.08 -2.31 -3.77
C LEU A 170 24.98 -2.78 -4.73
N ARG A 171 23.84 -3.25 -4.22
CA ARG A 171 22.65 -3.66 -5.01
C ARG A 171 22.08 -2.56 -5.91
N LEU A 172 22.40 -1.30 -5.64
CA LEU A 172 21.96 -0.16 -6.44
C LEU A 172 22.84 0.11 -7.67
N ILE A 173 23.95 -0.63 -7.82
CA ILE A 173 24.82 -0.54 -9.00
C ILE A 173 24.16 -1.36 -10.13
N SER A 174 23.83 -0.66 -11.23
CA SER A 174 23.28 -1.32 -12.41
C SER A 174 24.28 -2.35 -12.98
N GLY A 175 23.78 -3.56 -13.22
CA GLY A 175 24.59 -4.66 -13.77
C GLY A 175 25.47 -5.41 -12.77
N LEU A 176 25.53 -5.00 -11.50
CA LEU A 176 26.25 -5.76 -10.46
C LEU A 176 25.38 -6.91 -9.94
N HIS A 177 25.81 -8.14 -10.17
CA HIS A 177 25.13 -9.33 -9.66
C HIS A 177 25.51 -9.63 -8.21
N ALA A 178 24.57 -10.20 -7.44
CA ALA A 178 24.76 -10.52 -6.02
C ALA A 178 25.99 -11.42 -5.74
N ASP A 179 26.28 -12.37 -6.64
CA ASP A 179 27.45 -13.26 -6.47
C ASP A 179 28.78 -12.51 -6.67
N ALA A 180 28.84 -11.51 -7.55
CA ALA A 180 29.99 -10.67 -7.72
C ALA A 180 30.21 -9.78 -6.47
N ALA A 181 29.13 -9.21 -5.94
CA ALA A 181 29.17 -8.47 -4.68
C ALA A 181 29.60 -9.33 -3.50
N LYS A 182 29.12 -10.59 -3.38
CA LYS A 182 29.57 -11.52 -2.35
C LYS A 182 31.09 -11.75 -2.39
N ARG A 183 31.67 -11.98 -3.58
CA ARG A 183 33.12 -12.15 -3.73
C ARG A 183 33.89 -10.90 -3.29
N LEU A 184 33.38 -9.71 -3.64
CA LEU A 184 33.95 -8.44 -3.22
C LEU A 184 33.94 -8.29 -1.69
N LEU A 185 32.81 -8.58 -1.05
CA LEU A 185 32.65 -8.50 0.40
C LEU A 185 33.57 -9.51 1.12
N GLN A 186 33.71 -10.72 0.58
CA GLN A 186 34.63 -11.73 1.12
C GLN A 186 36.11 -11.31 0.99
N ALA A 187 36.49 -10.74 -0.15
CA ALA A 187 37.87 -10.25 -0.35
C ALA A 187 38.21 -9.06 0.58
N ARG A 188 37.23 -8.24 0.90
CA ARG A 188 37.38 -7.12 1.86
C ARG A 188 37.58 -7.59 3.30
N ALA A 189 37.07 -8.73 3.67
CA ALA A 189 37.13 -9.27 5.04
C ALA A 189 38.45 -10.01 5.36
N GLN A 190 39.30 -10.20 4.35
CA GLN A 190 40.65 -10.76 4.47
C GLN A 190 41.69 -9.66 4.69
#